data_9c970fa53575ee8fbe52aac460d585a0
#
_entry.id   9c970fa53575ee8fbe52aac460d585a0
#
_cell.length_a   1.000
_cell.length_b   1.000
_cell.length_c   1.000
_cell.angle_alpha   90.00
_cell.angle_beta   90.00
_cell.angle_gamma   90.00
#
_symmetry.space_group_name_H-M   'P 1'
#
loop_
_entity.id
_entity.type
_entity.pdbx_description
1 polymer ?
#
loop_
_entity_poly.entity_id
_entity_poly.type
_entity_poly.pdbx_seq_one_letter_code
_entity_poly.pdbx_strand_id
1 'polypeptide(L)'
;MDITITKTRDGDKLTLCLAGRLDKLTGSAFDEEFRASTEGVKEAVLDFSKLDYLSSAGIRSLIMANNQMKKQGGTLTVKNPTADVADVFEMTNLGRLLHIVKDGDAEANAPEYYPLRPIQRWLVDTHFQKANSTMMNLGALVRLDASVDMERMADALNDILSSYDIFRCRLLFHPETGEVCQRFDGEVERVYVETLSDEAFEKRKRDLKEPYSIIDRPLYRVHLMKTPSGQYIYADFYHATVDGTAVALIFWRELDKRYVRGAENAVARKAPSYAEYVLAESKIPPEDLAEGHAYWRKTLDGFDEKKHLPPADVENAGAWKKNEFETPLKTVIAKDFFRGKDFTENTFFMAATMLAMAKSAGVRESVMSWVHNGRMNASERRLMGLMLNQIPIRWGFEDGLTAGAFLRGLEARIAEGMNYVKSLDVVYNEGLEDLCATFILQKGVTGRRGGARLGGAEAFYEEMPDNEWSAAENTLDVELNAHTDGTYSLVLNYDASRYSVDAMRRFAQTVDEMIGALTDEERDMTELLKA
;
A
#
# COMPACT_ATOMS: atom_id res chain seq x y z
N MET A 1 -38.02 7.14 9.17
CA MET A 1 -37.44 5.79 9.19
C MET A 1 -37.29 5.42 10.64
N ASP A 2 -37.90 4.30 11.04
CA ASP A 2 -38.02 3.92 12.45
C ASP A 2 -36.86 2.95 12.79
N ILE A 3 -36.52 2.86 14.08
CA ILE A 3 -35.61 1.82 14.57
C ILE A 3 -36.43 0.55 14.82
N THR A 4 -35.89 -0.59 14.43
CA THR A 4 -36.45 -1.89 14.78
C THR A 4 -35.53 -2.56 15.80
N ILE A 5 -36.09 -2.96 16.95
CA ILE A 5 -35.36 -3.64 18.02
C ILE A 5 -35.96 -5.01 18.22
N THR A 6 -35.16 -6.05 17.96
CA THR A 6 -35.56 -7.43 18.30
C THR A 6 -34.72 -7.93 19.48
N LYS A 7 -35.33 -8.69 20.38
CA LYS A 7 -34.66 -9.13 21.60
C LYS A 7 -34.69 -10.64 21.77
N THR A 8 -33.60 -11.16 22.31
CA THR A 8 -33.45 -12.55 22.71
C THR A 8 -32.84 -12.57 24.11
N ARG A 9 -33.43 -13.36 25.03
CA ARG A 9 -32.92 -13.50 26.39
C ARG A 9 -32.62 -14.97 26.67
N ASP A 10 -31.43 -15.22 27.22
CA ASP A 10 -30.99 -16.52 27.68
C ASP A 10 -30.41 -16.37 29.09
N GLY A 11 -31.20 -16.74 30.12
CA GLY A 11 -30.83 -16.56 31.50
C GLY A 11 -30.61 -15.09 31.89
N ASP A 12 -29.42 -14.76 32.32
CA ASP A 12 -28.97 -13.41 32.69
C ASP A 12 -28.30 -12.64 31.54
N LYS A 13 -28.31 -13.22 30.32
CA LYS A 13 -27.81 -12.60 29.06
C LYS A 13 -28.97 -12.11 28.19
N LEU A 14 -28.90 -10.87 27.77
CA LEU A 14 -29.83 -10.21 26.85
C LEU A 14 -29.12 -9.76 25.57
N THR A 15 -29.66 -10.13 24.41
CA THR A 15 -29.21 -9.62 23.13
C THR A 15 -30.31 -8.77 22.50
N LEU A 16 -29.99 -7.52 22.14
CA LEU A 16 -30.83 -6.60 21.36
C LEU A 16 -30.21 -6.41 19.99
N CYS A 17 -30.90 -6.84 18.95
CA CYS A 17 -30.48 -6.54 17.56
C CYS A 17 -31.20 -5.28 17.09
N LEU A 18 -30.39 -4.27 16.69
CA LEU A 18 -30.88 -2.97 16.22
C LEU A 18 -30.74 -2.87 14.70
N ALA A 19 -31.84 -2.49 14.03
CA ALA A 19 -31.85 -2.25 12.59
C ALA A 19 -32.40 -0.85 12.28
N GLY A 20 -31.81 -0.16 11.29
CA GLY A 20 -32.16 1.19 10.88
C GLY A 20 -31.31 2.27 11.54
N ARG A 21 -31.89 3.27 12.16
CA ARG A 21 -31.16 4.46 12.66
C ARG A 21 -31.33 4.65 14.16
N LEU A 22 -30.21 4.96 14.84
CA LEU A 22 -30.23 5.38 16.24
C LEU A 22 -29.86 6.87 16.32
N ASP A 23 -30.87 7.73 16.43
CA ASP A 23 -30.74 9.17 16.39
C ASP A 23 -31.68 9.87 17.39
N LYS A 24 -31.87 11.19 17.26
CA LYS A 24 -32.70 12.00 18.17
C LYS A 24 -34.17 11.55 18.18
N LEU A 25 -34.67 11.01 17.08
CA LEU A 25 -36.08 10.60 16.95
C LEU A 25 -36.32 9.19 17.52
N THR A 26 -35.32 8.33 17.41
CA THR A 26 -35.43 6.90 17.77
C THR A 26 -34.76 6.57 19.12
N GLY A 27 -33.93 7.46 19.65
CA GLY A 27 -33.18 7.25 20.88
C GLY A 27 -34.06 7.01 22.11
N SER A 28 -35.20 7.71 22.25
CA SER A 28 -36.14 7.49 23.37
C SER A 28 -36.76 6.12 23.33
N ALA A 29 -37.12 5.61 22.14
CA ALA A 29 -37.66 4.27 22.00
C ALA A 29 -36.62 3.20 22.36
N PHE A 30 -35.35 3.39 21.99
CA PHE A 30 -34.27 2.52 22.42
C PHE A 30 -34.07 2.57 23.96
N ASP A 31 -34.03 3.77 24.55
CA ASP A 31 -33.82 3.96 26.00
C ASP A 31 -34.93 3.28 26.84
N GLU A 32 -36.18 3.38 26.40
CA GLU A 32 -37.31 2.73 27.03
C GLU A 32 -37.24 1.20 26.94
N GLU A 33 -37.01 0.67 25.75
CA GLU A 33 -36.89 -0.76 25.48
C GLU A 33 -35.70 -1.38 26.22
N PHE A 34 -34.53 -0.70 26.21
CA PHE A 34 -33.36 -1.17 26.93
C PHE A 34 -33.62 -1.24 28.45
N ARG A 35 -34.21 -0.18 29.03
CA ARG A 35 -34.53 -0.12 30.45
C ARG A 35 -35.52 -1.22 30.86
N ALA A 36 -36.57 -1.43 30.06
CA ALA A 36 -37.56 -2.43 30.32
C ALA A 36 -37.03 -3.87 30.24
N SER A 37 -36.01 -4.10 29.41
CA SER A 37 -35.48 -5.43 29.12
C SER A 37 -34.31 -5.85 30.01
N THR A 38 -33.66 -4.92 30.72
CA THR A 38 -32.40 -5.20 31.44
C THR A 38 -32.55 -5.49 32.93
N GLU A 39 -33.77 -5.64 33.45
CA GLU A 39 -33.98 -6.06 34.84
C GLU A 39 -33.47 -7.49 35.05
N GLY A 40 -32.54 -7.67 36.01
CA GLY A 40 -31.91 -8.95 36.32
C GLY A 40 -30.91 -9.47 35.28
N VAL A 41 -30.53 -8.62 34.32
CA VAL A 41 -29.54 -8.94 33.29
C VAL A 41 -28.13 -8.61 33.78
N LYS A 42 -27.19 -9.55 33.61
CA LYS A 42 -25.77 -9.34 33.90
C LYS A 42 -24.94 -9.06 32.65
N GLU A 43 -25.34 -9.58 31.51
CA GLU A 43 -24.68 -9.37 30.24
C GLU A 43 -25.67 -8.85 29.19
N ALA A 44 -25.52 -7.63 28.74
CA ALA A 44 -26.28 -7.06 27.64
C ALA A 44 -25.42 -6.94 26.38
N VAL A 45 -25.93 -7.44 25.25
CA VAL A 45 -25.30 -7.36 23.94
C VAL A 45 -26.19 -6.55 23.02
N LEU A 46 -25.64 -5.53 22.38
CA LEU A 46 -26.28 -4.75 21.32
C LEU A 46 -25.66 -5.17 19.97
N ASP A 47 -26.41 -5.89 19.17
CA ASP A 47 -25.97 -6.28 17.82
C ASP A 47 -26.34 -5.18 16.82
N PHE A 48 -25.31 -4.58 16.22
CA PHE A 48 -25.39 -3.46 15.30
C PHE A 48 -25.17 -3.87 13.84
N SER A 49 -25.21 -5.15 13.53
CA SER A 49 -25.01 -5.67 12.17
C SER A 49 -25.97 -5.08 11.12
N LYS A 50 -27.11 -4.53 11.56
CA LYS A 50 -28.13 -3.90 10.72
C LYS A 50 -28.42 -2.45 11.10
N LEU A 51 -27.56 -1.82 11.89
CA LEU A 51 -27.67 -0.40 12.23
C LEU A 51 -26.99 0.46 11.16
N ASP A 52 -27.78 1.21 10.39
CA ASP A 52 -27.28 1.99 9.25
C ASP A 52 -26.70 3.35 9.65
N TYR A 53 -27.11 3.89 10.81
CA TYR A 53 -26.72 5.23 11.20
C TYR A 53 -26.73 5.43 12.72
N LEU A 54 -25.72 6.16 13.21
CA LEU A 54 -25.59 6.55 14.62
C LEU A 54 -25.30 8.04 14.74
N SER A 55 -26.19 8.80 15.42
CA SER A 55 -25.98 10.21 15.69
C SER A 55 -25.38 10.46 17.08
N SER A 56 -25.01 11.72 17.38
CA SER A 56 -24.57 12.14 18.73
C SER A 56 -25.64 11.89 19.82
N ALA A 57 -26.92 11.97 19.47
CA ALA A 57 -28.01 11.60 20.39
C ALA A 57 -28.03 10.09 20.65
N GLY A 58 -27.84 9.27 19.61
CA GLY A 58 -27.69 7.82 19.76
C GLY A 58 -26.47 7.42 20.59
N ILE A 59 -25.34 8.10 20.42
CA ILE A 59 -24.14 7.91 21.25
C ILE A 59 -24.48 8.15 22.74
N ARG A 60 -25.23 9.22 23.04
CA ARG A 60 -25.66 9.53 24.41
C ARG A 60 -26.50 8.37 24.99
N SER A 61 -27.44 7.82 24.22
CA SER A 61 -28.25 6.67 24.64
C SER A 61 -27.38 5.44 24.95
N LEU A 62 -26.34 5.16 24.11
CA LEU A 62 -25.41 4.07 24.37
C LEU A 62 -24.58 4.24 25.64
N ILE A 63 -24.11 5.47 25.92
CA ILE A 63 -23.38 5.78 27.15
C ILE A 63 -24.30 5.60 28.37
N MET A 64 -25.56 6.04 28.27
CA MET A 64 -26.54 5.84 29.35
C MET A 64 -26.85 4.37 29.59
N ALA A 65 -27.02 3.58 28.55
CA ALA A 65 -27.21 2.14 28.63
C ALA A 65 -26.03 1.44 29.31
N ASN A 66 -24.80 1.80 28.92
CA ASN A 66 -23.59 1.26 29.56
C ASN A 66 -23.48 1.63 31.05
N ASN A 67 -23.80 2.88 31.39
CA ASN A 67 -23.81 3.32 32.79
C ASN A 67 -24.90 2.61 33.62
N GLN A 68 -26.04 2.33 33.02
CA GLN A 68 -27.11 1.55 33.66
C GLN A 68 -26.64 0.12 33.99
N MET A 69 -26.03 -0.56 33.00
CA MET A 69 -25.48 -1.92 33.21
C MET A 69 -24.41 -1.94 34.30
N LYS A 70 -23.47 -0.99 34.27
CA LYS A 70 -22.43 -0.87 35.31
C LYS A 70 -23.01 -0.66 36.71
N LYS A 71 -24.06 0.14 36.86
CA LYS A 71 -24.75 0.35 38.15
C LYS A 71 -25.40 -0.92 38.70
N GLN A 72 -25.80 -1.84 37.83
CA GLN A 72 -26.40 -3.15 38.19
C GLN A 72 -25.32 -4.24 38.38
N GLY A 73 -24.03 -3.89 38.26
CA GLY A 73 -22.92 -4.87 38.31
C GLY A 73 -22.82 -5.74 37.06
N GLY A 74 -23.45 -5.34 35.97
CA GLY A 74 -23.43 -6.03 34.67
C GLY A 74 -22.52 -5.35 33.63
N THR A 75 -22.47 -5.94 32.45
CA THR A 75 -21.65 -5.46 31.31
C THR A 75 -22.52 -5.17 30.09
N LEU A 76 -22.09 -4.21 29.27
CA LEU A 76 -22.64 -3.92 27.95
C LEU A 76 -21.57 -4.13 26.87
N THR A 77 -21.91 -4.92 25.86
CA THR A 77 -21.07 -5.15 24.67
C THR A 77 -21.83 -4.71 23.43
N VAL A 78 -21.19 -3.94 22.57
CA VAL A 78 -21.70 -3.62 21.23
C VAL A 78 -21.06 -4.58 20.23
N LYS A 79 -21.87 -5.31 19.47
CA LYS A 79 -21.43 -6.31 18.49
C LYS A 79 -21.65 -5.83 17.07
N ASN A 80 -20.72 -6.17 16.16
CA ASN A 80 -20.89 -6.07 14.72
C ASN A 80 -21.33 -4.68 14.22
N PRO A 81 -20.71 -3.55 14.64
CA PRO A 81 -21.06 -2.28 14.06
C PRO A 81 -20.81 -2.30 12.55
N THR A 82 -21.77 -1.78 11.77
CA THR A 82 -21.56 -1.52 10.33
C THR A 82 -20.36 -0.58 10.12
N ALA A 83 -19.82 -0.50 8.90
CA ALA A 83 -18.65 0.33 8.61
C ALA A 83 -18.89 1.80 9.03
N ASP A 84 -20.03 2.36 8.66
CA ASP A 84 -20.39 3.75 8.98
C ASP A 84 -20.50 4.00 10.49
N VAL A 85 -21.05 3.05 11.24
CA VAL A 85 -21.16 3.12 12.70
C VAL A 85 -19.80 2.92 13.38
N ALA A 86 -18.96 2.06 12.85
CA ALA A 86 -17.60 1.87 13.33
C ALA A 86 -16.75 3.13 13.16
N ASP A 87 -16.88 3.84 12.04
CA ASP A 87 -16.21 5.12 11.81
C ASP A 87 -16.65 6.18 12.84
N VAL A 88 -17.93 6.21 13.19
CA VAL A 88 -18.43 7.09 14.27
C VAL A 88 -17.80 6.73 15.62
N PHE A 89 -17.69 5.45 15.95
CA PHE A 89 -17.03 5.01 17.17
C PHE A 89 -15.55 5.39 17.22
N GLU A 90 -14.84 5.28 16.10
CA GLU A 90 -13.46 5.72 15.99
C GLU A 90 -13.32 7.24 16.16
N MET A 91 -14.13 8.02 15.43
CA MET A 91 -14.08 9.50 15.50
C MET A 91 -14.38 10.04 16.90
N THR A 92 -15.25 9.35 17.65
CA THR A 92 -15.68 9.78 18.99
C THR A 92 -14.93 9.12 20.13
N ASN A 93 -13.96 8.24 19.84
CA ASN A 93 -13.18 7.48 20.85
C ASN A 93 -14.05 6.63 21.80
N LEU A 94 -15.24 6.20 21.35
CA LEU A 94 -16.20 5.48 22.17
C LEU A 94 -15.70 4.08 22.61
N GLY A 95 -14.77 3.50 21.88
CA GLY A 95 -14.11 2.23 22.25
C GLY A 95 -13.39 2.26 23.61
N ARG A 96 -13.16 3.46 24.19
CA ARG A 96 -12.66 3.60 25.57
C ARG A 96 -13.75 3.47 26.63
N LEU A 97 -14.99 3.72 26.26
CA LEU A 97 -16.14 3.74 27.17
C LEU A 97 -17.01 2.49 27.02
N LEU A 98 -17.10 1.98 25.82
CA LEU A 98 -17.92 0.82 25.45
C LEU A 98 -17.03 -0.35 25.01
N HIS A 99 -17.41 -1.56 25.39
CA HIS A 99 -16.80 -2.77 24.87
C HIS A 99 -17.40 -3.07 23.48
N ILE A 100 -16.62 -2.86 22.43
CA ILE A 100 -17.04 -3.04 21.04
C ILE A 100 -16.30 -4.25 20.46
N VAL A 101 -17.05 -5.22 19.94
CA VAL A 101 -16.52 -6.45 19.33
C VAL A 101 -17.17 -6.67 17.96
N LYS A 102 -16.44 -7.26 17.01
CA LYS A 102 -17.00 -7.80 15.77
C LYS A 102 -17.05 -9.32 15.88
N ASP A 103 -18.05 -9.96 15.26
CA ASP A 103 -18.01 -11.42 15.12
C ASP A 103 -16.79 -11.76 14.25
N GLY A 104 -15.77 -12.32 14.91
CA GLY A 104 -14.43 -12.49 14.36
C GLY A 104 -13.31 -11.91 15.24
N ASP A 105 -13.62 -10.99 16.16
CA ASP A 105 -12.69 -10.52 17.20
C ASP A 105 -12.55 -11.52 18.37
N ALA A 106 -12.89 -12.77 18.15
CA ALA A 106 -12.58 -13.80 19.11
C ALA A 106 -11.07 -14.05 19.08
N GLU A 107 -10.34 -13.62 20.11
CA GLU A 107 -8.98 -14.07 20.43
C GLU A 107 -8.82 -15.60 20.47
N ALA A 108 -9.90 -16.34 20.27
CA ALA A 108 -9.96 -17.80 20.39
C ALA A 108 -9.80 -18.57 19.07
N ASN A 109 -9.74 -17.92 17.87
CA ASN A 109 -9.62 -18.63 16.60
C ASN A 109 -8.93 -17.81 15.49
N ALA A 110 -7.91 -17.02 15.81
CA ALA A 110 -7.01 -16.56 14.77
C ALA A 110 -6.33 -17.80 14.14
N PRO A 111 -6.30 -17.96 12.80
CA PRO A 111 -5.62 -19.08 12.19
C PRO A 111 -4.14 -19.03 12.56
N GLU A 112 -3.54 -20.17 12.81
CA GLU A 112 -2.10 -20.25 13.04
C GLU A 112 -1.33 -19.82 11.80
N TYR A 113 -1.87 -20.10 10.61
CA TYR A 113 -1.29 -19.81 9.31
C TYR A 113 -2.24 -18.96 8.47
N TYR A 114 -1.70 -17.90 7.88
CA TYR A 114 -2.42 -16.99 6.98
C TYR A 114 -1.95 -17.21 5.54
N PRO A 115 -2.84 -17.19 4.55
CA PRO A 115 -2.43 -17.30 3.16
C PRO A 115 -1.65 -16.05 2.74
N LEU A 116 -0.84 -16.17 1.71
CA LEU A 116 -0.28 -15.01 1.01
C LEU A 116 -1.37 -14.35 0.16
N ARG A 117 -1.35 -13.02 0.09
CA ARG A 117 -2.10 -12.30 -0.94
C ARG A 117 -1.58 -12.69 -2.33
N PRO A 118 -2.38 -12.58 -3.39
CA PRO A 118 -1.92 -12.93 -4.75
C PRO A 118 -0.62 -12.24 -5.14
N ILE A 119 -0.51 -10.91 -4.93
CA ILE A 119 0.70 -10.14 -5.21
C ILE A 119 1.89 -10.56 -4.31
N GLN A 120 1.64 -10.93 -3.05
CA GLN A 120 2.71 -11.44 -2.18
C GLN A 120 3.25 -12.77 -2.70
N ARG A 121 2.37 -13.67 -3.14
CA ARG A 121 2.75 -14.97 -3.72
C ARG A 121 3.66 -14.75 -4.92
N TRP A 122 3.26 -13.90 -5.86
CA TRP A 122 4.07 -13.57 -7.03
C TRP A 122 5.46 -13.02 -6.65
N LEU A 123 5.55 -12.08 -5.69
CA LEU A 123 6.83 -11.55 -5.21
C LEU A 123 7.69 -12.62 -4.53
N VAL A 124 7.09 -13.52 -3.76
CA VAL A 124 7.79 -14.64 -3.11
C VAL A 124 8.29 -15.65 -4.15
N ASP A 125 7.48 -15.99 -5.15
CA ASP A 125 7.87 -16.89 -6.24
C ASP A 125 9.01 -16.29 -7.08
N THR A 126 8.95 -14.99 -7.37
CA THR A 126 10.02 -14.24 -8.03
C THR A 126 11.29 -14.21 -7.17
N HIS A 127 11.16 -14.07 -5.85
CA HIS A 127 12.31 -14.18 -4.95
C HIS A 127 13.00 -15.55 -5.04
N PHE A 128 12.25 -16.63 -5.05
CA PHE A 128 12.85 -17.98 -5.19
C PHE A 128 13.57 -18.18 -6.53
N GLN A 129 13.10 -17.54 -7.60
CA GLN A 129 13.79 -17.55 -8.90
C GLN A 129 15.09 -16.73 -8.88
N LYS A 130 15.19 -15.70 -8.03
CA LYS A 130 16.30 -14.75 -7.95
C LYS A 130 16.77 -14.56 -6.50
N ALA A 131 16.90 -15.66 -5.74
CA ALA A 131 17.15 -15.64 -4.28
C ALA A 131 18.43 -14.90 -3.86
N ASN A 132 19.43 -14.82 -4.73
CA ASN A 132 20.70 -14.13 -4.47
C ASN A 132 20.68 -12.69 -4.98
N SER A 133 19.54 -12.02 -4.95
CA SER A 133 19.43 -10.63 -5.39
C SER A 133 18.77 -9.75 -4.34
N THR A 134 19.09 -8.46 -4.40
CA THR A 134 18.50 -7.44 -3.52
C THR A 134 17.30 -6.72 -4.15
N MET A 135 16.72 -7.28 -5.21
CA MET A 135 15.57 -6.70 -5.89
C MET A 135 14.34 -6.52 -4.98
N MET A 136 14.21 -7.40 -3.98
CA MET A 136 13.12 -7.36 -3.00
C MET A 136 13.44 -6.55 -1.74
N ASN A 137 14.52 -5.76 -1.76
CA ASN A 137 14.90 -4.92 -0.64
C ASN A 137 14.38 -3.49 -0.83
N LEU A 138 13.54 -3.03 0.09
CA LEU A 138 13.10 -1.64 0.20
C LEU A 138 13.93 -0.94 1.29
N GLY A 139 15.22 -0.71 1.00
CA GLY A 139 16.19 -0.20 1.95
C GLY A 139 16.59 1.24 1.70
N ALA A 140 16.75 2.01 2.77
CA ALA A 140 17.33 3.36 2.74
C ALA A 140 18.29 3.58 3.91
N LEU A 141 19.41 4.21 3.60
CA LEU A 141 20.34 4.76 4.59
C LEU A 141 20.07 6.27 4.72
N VAL A 142 19.76 6.72 5.91
CA VAL A 142 19.42 8.11 6.20
C VAL A 142 20.41 8.68 7.21
N ARG A 143 21.05 9.79 6.86
CA ARG A 143 21.85 10.58 7.76
C ARG A 143 20.96 11.50 8.58
N LEU A 144 21.10 11.43 9.89
CA LEU A 144 20.36 12.25 10.85
C LEU A 144 21.15 13.52 11.19
N ASP A 145 20.44 14.58 11.57
CA ASP A 145 21.06 15.77 12.12
C ASP A 145 21.76 15.45 13.46
N ALA A 146 22.86 16.13 13.73
CA ALA A 146 23.65 15.91 14.96
C ALA A 146 22.88 16.25 16.25
N SER A 147 21.81 17.02 16.19
CA SER A 147 20.93 17.33 17.31
C SER A 147 19.98 16.20 17.70
N VAL A 148 19.87 15.15 16.88
CA VAL A 148 18.99 14.01 17.16
C VAL A 148 19.57 13.17 18.30
N ASP A 149 18.78 12.97 19.34
CA ASP A 149 19.10 12.06 20.44
C ASP A 149 18.93 10.60 19.97
N MET A 150 20.03 9.87 19.89
CA MET A 150 20.06 8.52 19.35
C MET A 150 19.35 7.49 20.24
N GLU A 151 19.40 7.64 21.56
CA GLU A 151 18.70 6.73 22.48
C GLU A 151 17.17 6.92 22.37
N ARG A 152 16.75 8.17 22.32
CA ARG A 152 15.34 8.50 22.06
C ARG A 152 14.88 8.00 20.68
N MET A 153 15.76 8.02 19.68
CA MET A 153 15.46 7.45 18.35
C MET A 153 15.35 5.93 18.43
N ALA A 154 16.19 5.26 19.19
CA ALA A 154 16.09 3.82 19.44
C ALA A 154 14.76 3.45 20.12
N ASP A 155 14.33 4.22 21.13
CA ASP A 155 13.04 4.01 21.78
C ASP A 155 11.86 4.19 20.82
N ALA A 156 11.89 5.23 19.98
CA ALA A 156 10.87 5.47 18.96
C ALA A 156 10.81 4.35 17.92
N LEU A 157 11.98 3.81 17.50
CA LEU A 157 12.06 2.66 16.60
C LEU A 157 11.49 1.39 17.25
N ASN A 158 11.87 1.10 18.47
CA ASN A 158 11.36 -0.07 19.20
C ASN A 158 9.84 0.00 19.43
N ASP A 159 9.32 1.20 19.66
CA ASP A 159 7.89 1.40 19.81
C ASP A 159 7.14 1.18 18.46
N ILE A 160 7.64 1.68 17.34
CA ILE A 160 7.00 1.44 16.04
C ILE A 160 7.07 -0.04 15.64
N LEU A 161 8.22 -0.69 15.79
CA LEU A 161 8.40 -2.10 15.46
C LEU A 161 7.48 -3.02 16.29
N SER A 162 7.26 -2.71 17.57
CA SER A 162 6.36 -3.47 18.43
C SER A 162 4.86 -3.18 18.18
N SER A 163 4.53 -2.01 17.61
CA SER A 163 3.13 -1.57 17.43
C SER A 163 2.43 -2.17 16.21
N TYR A 164 3.18 -2.60 15.20
CA TYR A 164 2.60 -3.16 13.96
C TYR A 164 2.90 -4.65 13.86
N ASP A 165 1.87 -5.45 13.61
CA ASP A 165 1.96 -6.91 13.50
C ASP A 165 2.83 -7.38 12.33
N ILE A 166 2.95 -6.58 11.27
CA ILE A 166 3.77 -6.92 10.10
C ILE A 166 5.24 -7.18 10.46
N PHE A 167 5.80 -6.55 11.50
CA PHE A 167 7.16 -6.79 11.94
C PHE A 167 7.34 -8.12 12.69
N ARG A 168 6.22 -8.75 13.08
CA ARG A 168 6.17 -10.12 13.59
C ARG A 168 5.93 -11.15 12.49
N CYS A 169 5.73 -10.70 11.24
CA CYS A 169 5.51 -11.60 10.11
C CYS A 169 6.71 -12.52 9.90
N ARG A 170 6.42 -13.80 9.72
CA ARG A 170 7.36 -14.85 9.30
C ARG A 170 6.73 -15.61 8.14
N LEU A 171 7.50 -15.88 7.10
CA LEU A 171 7.08 -16.78 6.03
C LEU A 171 7.53 -18.20 6.38
N LEU A 172 6.65 -19.16 6.19
CA LEU A 172 6.88 -20.57 6.50
C LEU A 172 6.24 -21.44 5.42
N PHE A 173 6.66 -22.69 5.36
CA PHE A 173 5.92 -23.67 4.60
C PHE A 173 4.77 -24.22 5.47
N HIS A 174 3.56 -24.18 4.94
CA HIS A 174 2.40 -24.75 5.63
C HIS A 174 2.61 -26.26 5.82
N PRO A 175 2.46 -26.82 7.04
CA PRO A 175 2.87 -28.19 7.33
C PRO A 175 2.06 -29.25 6.58
N GLU A 176 0.83 -28.96 6.17
CA GLU A 176 -0.05 -29.90 5.49
C GLU A 176 0.01 -29.73 3.97
N THR A 177 0.08 -28.48 3.45
CA THR A 177 0.00 -28.22 2.00
C THR A 177 1.36 -28.02 1.36
N GLY A 178 2.40 -27.68 2.14
CA GLY A 178 3.72 -27.31 1.65
C GLY A 178 3.79 -25.95 0.97
N GLU A 179 2.68 -25.21 0.87
CA GLU A 179 2.67 -23.86 0.31
C GLU A 179 3.30 -22.86 1.26
N VAL A 180 3.87 -21.77 0.71
CA VAL A 180 4.34 -20.67 1.54
C VAL A 180 3.14 -19.93 2.12
N CYS A 181 3.16 -19.75 3.43
CA CYS A 181 2.16 -19.03 4.22
C CYS A 181 2.86 -18.04 5.16
N GLN A 182 2.09 -17.25 5.89
CA GLN A 182 2.62 -16.28 6.83
C GLN A 182 2.02 -16.46 8.22
N ARG A 183 2.83 -16.13 9.24
CA ARG A 183 2.43 -16.07 10.66
C ARG A 183 2.83 -14.72 11.22
N PHE A 184 2.09 -14.23 12.24
CA PHE A 184 2.30 -12.91 12.84
C PHE A 184 2.66 -13.02 14.34
N ASP A 185 3.34 -14.07 14.72
CA ASP A 185 3.76 -14.39 16.09
C ASP A 185 5.26 -14.34 16.32
N GLY A 186 6.04 -13.91 15.31
CA GLY A 186 7.49 -13.78 15.42
C GLY A 186 7.90 -12.73 16.44
N GLU A 187 9.07 -12.93 17.04
CA GLU A 187 9.67 -11.94 17.93
C GLU A 187 10.18 -10.73 17.14
N VAL A 188 10.05 -9.55 17.75
CA VAL A 188 10.59 -8.29 17.24
C VAL A 188 11.95 -8.06 17.89
N GLU A 189 12.97 -7.91 17.06
CA GLU A 189 14.32 -7.62 17.54
C GLU A 189 14.44 -6.18 18.05
N ARG A 190 15.07 -5.99 19.18
CA ARG A 190 15.27 -4.67 19.77
C ARG A 190 16.44 -3.96 19.09
N VAL A 191 16.21 -2.72 18.68
CA VAL A 191 17.21 -1.83 18.09
C VAL A 191 17.95 -1.09 19.19
N TYR A 192 19.27 -1.07 19.09
CA TYR A 192 20.18 -0.33 19.95
C TYR A 192 21.07 0.60 19.11
N VAL A 193 21.68 1.58 19.76
CA VAL A 193 22.67 2.45 19.11
C VAL A 193 24.00 1.70 18.97
N GLU A 194 24.41 1.46 17.72
CA GLU A 194 25.73 0.90 17.41
C GLU A 194 26.74 2.06 17.28
N THR A 195 27.81 2.04 18.05
CA THR A 195 28.91 3.01 17.92
C THR A 195 30.03 2.41 17.09
N LEU A 196 30.34 3.06 15.97
CA LEU A 196 31.36 2.61 15.01
C LEU A 196 32.42 3.68 14.78
N SER A 197 33.64 3.29 14.38
CA SER A 197 34.58 4.22 13.73
C SER A 197 34.07 4.55 12.31
N ASP A 198 34.53 5.67 11.74
CA ASP A 198 34.16 6.02 10.36
C ASP A 198 34.61 4.95 9.35
N GLU A 199 35.79 4.34 9.57
CA GLU A 199 36.27 3.23 8.74
C GLU A 199 35.37 1.98 8.85
N ALA A 200 34.97 1.62 10.06
CA ALA A 200 34.07 0.49 10.29
C ALA A 200 32.68 0.74 9.67
N PHE A 201 32.19 1.98 9.73
CA PHE A 201 30.93 2.38 9.09
C PHE A 201 31.02 2.27 7.56
N GLU A 202 32.07 2.78 6.92
CA GLU A 202 32.22 2.68 5.46
C GLU A 202 32.34 1.23 4.98
N LYS A 203 32.96 0.35 5.77
CA LYS A 203 32.94 -1.08 5.50
C LYS A 203 31.52 -1.66 5.66
N ARG A 204 30.84 -1.37 6.78
CA ARG A 204 29.48 -1.84 7.06
C ARG A 204 28.48 -1.39 5.99
N LYS A 205 28.61 -0.15 5.49
CA LYS A 205 27.73 0.44 4.47
C LYS A 205 27.62 -0.42 3.20
N ARG A 206 28.68 -1.11 2.82
CA ARG A 206 28.70 -2.01 1.64
C ARG A 206 27.87 -3.28 1.87
N ASP A 207 27.79 -3.73 3.12
CA ASP A 207 27.16 -5.00 3.50
C ASP A 207 25.73 -4.79 4.07
N LEU A 208 25.26 -3.56 4.20
CA LEU A 208 23.92 -3.29 4.76
C LEU A 208 22.80 -3.85 3.86
N LYS A 209 22.96 -3.72 2.55
CA LYS A 209 22.00 -4.19 1.57
C LYS A 209 22.43 -5.55 1.04
N GLU A 210 21.91 -6.61 1.64
CA GLU A 210 22.14 -7.99 1.25
C GLU A 210 20.81 -8.72 0.96
N PRO A 211 20.79 -9.83 0.18
CA PRO A 211 19.59 -10.61 -0.06
C PRO A 211 18.93 -11.08 1.23
N TYR A 212 17.61 -11.23 1.20
CA TYR A 212 16.86 -11.80 2.31
C TYR A 212 16.89 -13.32 2.29
N SER A 213 17.08 -13.92 3.47
CA SER A 213 16.66 -15.29 3.74
C SER A 213 15.25 -15.23 4.31
N ILE A 214 14.23 -15.64 3.54
CA ILE A 214 12.84 -15.30 3.84
C ILE A 214 12.09 -16.31 4.70
N ILE A 215 12.56 -17.56 4.79
CA ILE A 215 11.86 -18.61 5.54
C ILE A 215 12.26 -18.58 7.01
N ASP A 216 11.27 -18.42 7.90
CA ASP A 216 11.39 -18.37 9.36
C ASP A 216 12.45 -17.35 9.86
N ARG A 217 12.46 -16.19 9.21
CA ARG A 217 13.38 -15.09 9.56
C ARG A 217 12.63 -13.76 9.65
N PRO A 218 13.15 -12.76 10.37
CA PRO A 218 12.70 -11.39 10.29
C PRO A 218 12.76 -10.88 8.84
N LEU A 219 11.70 -10.20 8.42
CA LEU A 219 11.56 -9.66 7.06
C LEU A 219 11.80 -8.15 7.02
N TYR A 220 12.61 -7.68 7.96
CA TYR A 220 13.09 -6.30 8.04
C TYR A 220 14.47 -6.28 8.70
N ARG A 221 15.22 -5.20 8.46
CA ARG A 221 16.50 -4.88 9.12
C ARG A 221 16.48 -3.41 9.49
N VAL A 222 16.81 -3.10 10.73
CA VAL A 222 16.93 -1.72 11.20
C VAL A 222 18.21 -1.58 12.02
N HIS A 223 19.09 -0.67 11.61
CA HIS A 223 20.32 -0.35 12.28
C HIS A 223 20.37 1.13 12.61
N LEU A 224 20.73 1.46 13.82
CA LEU A 224 20.92 2.82 14.29
C LEU A 224 22.40 2.99 14.67
N MET A 225 23.13 3.77 13.85
CA MET A 225 24.58 3.84 13.89
C MET A 225 25.07 5.25 14.22
N LYS A 226 26.05 5.35 15.08
CA LYS A 226 26.73 6.59 15.44
C LYS A 226 28.21 6.48 15.17
N THR A 227 28.78 7.49 14.46
CA THR A 227 30.21 7.59 14.20
C THR A 227 30.74 8.96 14.63
N PRO A 228 32.06 9.18 14.65
CA PRO A 228 32.61 10.52 14.88
C PRO A 228 32.14 11.56 13.88
N SER A 229 31.85 11.17 12.63
CA SER A 229 31.45 12.09 11.55
C SER A 229 29.93 12.20 11.34
N GLY A 230 29.10 11.34 11.96
CA GLY A 230 27.65 11.41 11.73
C GLY A 230 26.82 10.39 12.50
N GLN A 231 25.53 10.53 12.36
CA GLN A 231 24.51 9.66 12.93
C GLN A 231 23.63 9.14 11.78
N TYR A 232 23.34 7.84 11.80
CA TYR A 232 22.67 7.20 10.66
C TYR A 232 21.61 6.22 11.13
N ILE A 233 20.56 6.10 10.34
CA ILE A 233 19.59 5.03 10.42
C ILE A 233 19.54 4.30 9.08
N TYR A 234 19.73 2.99 9.11
CA TYR A 234 19.43 2.12 7.99
C TYR A 234 18.15 1.36 8.30
N ALA A 235 17.19 1.42 7.40
CA ALA A 235 15.98 0.61 7.47
C ALA A 235 15.76 -0.07 6.14
N ASP A 236 15.59 -1.38 6.15
CA ASP A 236 15.37 -2.22 4.98
C ASP A 236 14.25 -3.20 5.27
N PHE A 237 13.36 -3.38 4.30
CA PHE A 237 12.16 -4.20 4.43
C PHE A 237 12.02 -5.12 3.23
N TYR A 238 11.58 -6.33 3.47
CA TYR A 238 11.29 -7.28 2.41
C TYR A 238 10.01 -6.89 1.68
N HIS A 239 10.08 -6.68 0.36
CA HIS A 239 9.01 -6.09 -0.43
C HIS A 239 7.71 -6.89 -0.41
N ALA A 240 7.75 -8.22 -0.28
CA ALA A 240 6.52 -9.01 -0.16
C ALA A 240 5.76 -8.81 1.17
N THR A 241 6.31 -8.06 2.13
CA THR A 241 5.62 -7.72 3.39
C THR A 241 5.16 -6.27 3.45
N VAL A 242 5.89 -5.35 2.83
CA VAL A 242 5.55 -3.92 2.82
C VAL A 242 5.76 -3.32 1.43
N ASP A 243 5.07 -2.25 1.15
CA ASP A 243 5.24 -1.47 -0.08
C ASP A 243 5.92 -0.12 0.18
N GLY A 244 6.32 0.56 -0.91
CA GLY A 244 6.95 1.88 -0.83
C GLY A 244 6.11 2.92 -0.09
N THR A 245 4.77 2.88 -0.20
CA THR A 245 3.87 3.78 0.54
C THR A 245 3.93 3.50 2.04
N ALA A 246 3.94 2.22 2.45
CA ALA A 246 4.09 1.85 3.86
C ALA A 246 5.41 2.35 4.45
N VAL A 247 6.50 2.23 3.70
CA VAL A 247 7.82 2.71 4.13
C VAL A 247 7.87 4.25 4.14
N ALA A 248 7.59 4.89 3.00
CA ALA A 248 7.79 6.32 2.84
C ALA A 248 6.78 7.17 3.62
N LEU A 249 5.50 6.80 3.62
CA LEU A 249 4.43 7.63 4.18
C LEU A 249 3.93 7.16 5.55
N ILE A 250 4.20 5.92 5.97
CA ILE A 250 3.76 5.44 7.28
C ILE A 250 4.96 5.30 8.21
N PHE A 251 5.94 4.44 7.88
CA PHE A 251 7.07 4.16 8.77
C PHE A 251 7.84 5.42 9.16
N TRP A 252 8.39 6.17 8.20
CA TRP A 252 9.20 7.36 8.50
C TRP A 252 8.40 8.47 9.19
N ARG A 253 7.13 8.68 8.81
CA ARG A 253 6.28 9.69 9.46
C ARG A 253 5.89 9.31 10.88
N GLU A 254 5.58 8.05 11.12
CA GLU A 254 5.24 7.59 12.47
C GLU A 254 6.49 7.59 13.36
N LEU A 255 7.66 7.26 12.81
CA LEU A 255 8.94 7.35 13.54
C LEU A 255 9.22 8.79 13.97
N ASP A 256 9.13 9.78 13.08
CA ASP A 256 9.31 11.19 13.41
C ASP A 256 8.32 11.67 14.48
N LYS A 257 7.04 11.33 14.33
CA LYS A 257 6.01 11.66 15.32
C LYS A 257 6.31 11.08 16.70
N ARG A 258 6.72 9.82 16.77
CA ARG A 258 7.05 9.14 18.03
C ARG A 258 8.27 9.73 18.69
N TYR A 259 9.29 10.04 17.90
CA TYR A 259 10.47 10.74 18.38
C TYR A 259 10.12 12.12 18.94
N VAL A 260 9.38 12.95 18.19
CA VAL A 260 9.04 14.34 18.60
C VAL A 260 8.14 14.37 19.83
N ARG A 261 7.13 13.50 19.91
CA ARG A 261 6.15 13.48 21.02
C ARG A 261 6.63 12.72 22.25
N GLY A 262 7.57 11.82 22.11
CA GLY A 262 7.93 10.81 23.10
C GLY A 262 6.93 9.64 23.09
N ALA A 263 7.43 8.42 23.34
CA ALA A 263 6.62 7.20 23.34
C ALA A 263 5.45 7.27 24.36
N GLU A 264 5.69 7.93 25.51
CA GLU A 264 4.69 8.10 26.57
C GLU A 264 3.50 8.98 26.17
N ASN A 265 3.67 9.91 25.22
CA ASN A 265 2.65 10.84 24.74
C ASN A 265 2.09 10.45 23.36
N ALA A 266 2.56 9.41 22.76
CA ALA A 266 1.92 8.82 21.60
C ALA A 266 0.56 8.28 22.08
N VAL A 267 -0.52 9.03 21.83
CA VAL A 267 -1.89 8.52 22.02
C VAL A 267 -1.96 7.24 21.23
N ALA A 268 -1.97 6.13 21.96
CA ALA A 268 -1.93 4.78 21.39
C ALA A 268 -3.24 4.51 20.62
N ARG A 269 -3.34 5.08 19.43
CA ARG A 269 -4.31 4.60 18.47
C ARG A 269 -3.79 3.23 18.06
N LYS A 270 -4.53 2.16 18.38
CA LYS A 270 -4.17 0.80 17.97
C LYS A 270 -3.84 0.83 16.46
N ALA A 271 -2.67 0.36 16.09
CA ALA A 271 -2.31 0.25 14.69
C ALA A 271 -3.27 -0.74 14.02
N PRO A 272 -3.70 -0.49 12.78
CA PRO A 272 -4.49 -1.49 12.05
C PRO A 272 -3.67 -2.77 11.87
N SER A 273 -4.33 -3.93 11.97
CA SER A 273 -3.70 -5.22 11.81
C SER A 273 -3.62 -5.63 10.34
N TYR A 274 -2.42 -5.94 9.87
CA TYR A 274 -2.22 -6.47 8.53
C TYR A 274 -2.70 -7.94 8.44
N ALA A 275 -2.56 -8.72 9.51
CA ALA A 275 -3.08 -10.07 9.60
C ALA A 275 -4.61 -10.12 9.40
N GLU A 276 -5.35 -9.20 10.07
CA GLU A 276 -6.79 -9.07 9.90
C GLU A 276 -7.18 -8.69 8.47
N TYR A 277 -6.41 -7.78 7.84
CA TYR A 277 -6.63 -7.39 6.45
C TYR A 277 -6.47 -8.57 5.49
N VAL A 278 -5.38 -9.33 5.60
CA VAL A 278 -5.12 -10.52 4.78
C VAL A 278 -6.21 -11.58 4.98
N LEU A 279 -6.62 -11.80 6.23
CA LEU A 279 -7.68 -12.76 6.54
C LEU A 279 -9.04 -12.33 5.97
N ALA A 280 -9.35 -11.04 5.98
CA ALA A 280 -10.58 -10.52 5.39
C ALA A 280 -10.58 -10.68 3.86
N GLU A 281 -9.45 -10.38 3.21
CA GLU A 281 -9.29 -10.55 1.76
C GLU A 281 -9.42 -12.04 1.35
N SER A 282 -8.83 -12.95 2.10
CA SER A 282 -8.87 -14.40 1.81
C SER A 282 -10.26 -15.04 1.96
N LYS A 283 -11.18 -14.35 2.63
CA LYS A 283 -12.57 -14.81 2.84
C LYS A 283 -13.56 -14.29 1.79
N ILE A 284 -13.10 -13.55 0.79
CA ILE A 284 -13.98 -13.09 -0.30
C ILE A 284 -14.48 -14.32 -1.06
N PRO A 285 -15.81 -14.52 -1.18
CA PRO A 285 -16.36 -15.66 -1.87
C PRO A 285 -15.94 -15.72 -3.33
N PRO A 286 -15.60 -16.89 -3.90
CA PRO A 286 -15.20 -17.00 -5.31
C PRO A 286 -16.25 -16.48 -6.30
N GLU A 287 -17.53 -16.56 -5.97
CA GLU A 287 -18.63 -16.02 -6.76
C GLU A 287 -18.57 -14.49 -6.87
N ASP A 288 -18.08 -13.79 -5.85
CA ASP A 288 -17.93 -12.33 -5.86
C ASP A 288 -16.73 -11.88 -6.73
N LEU A 289 -15.80 -12.79 -7.02
CA LEU A 289 -14.63 -12.54 -7.86
C LEU A 289 -14.85 -12.92 -9.33
N ALA A 290 -15.88 -13.70 -9.64
CA ALA A 290 -16.07 -14.34 -10.96
C ALA A 290 -16.19 -13.32 -12.12
N GLU A 291 -16.90 -12.21 -11.93
CA GLU A 291 -17.02 -11.15 -12.94
C GLU A 291 -15.67 -10.49 -13.22
N GLY A 292 -14.91 -10.19 -12.16
CA GLY A 292 -13.57 -9.61 -12.27
C GLY A 292 -12.57 -10.57 -12.93
N HIS A 293 -12.63 -11.86 -12.64
CA HIS A 293 -11.81 -12.88 -13.34
C HIS A 293 -12.11 -12.89 -14.83
N ALA A 294 -13.40 -12.84 -15.23
CA ALA A 294 -13.78 -12.77 -16.65
C ALA A 294 -13.29 -11.47 -17.31
N TYR A 295 -13.36 -10.34 -16.58
CA TYR A 295 -12.86 -9.05 -17.05
C TYR A 295 -11.33 -9.10 -17.32
N TRP A 296 -10.52 -9.60 -16.39
CA TRP A 296 -9.07 -9.65 -16.56
C TRP A 296 -8.63 -10.62 -17.66
N ARG A 297 -9.23 -11.81 -17.72
CA ARG A 297 -8.96 -12.75 -18.83
C ARG A 297 -9.26 -12.12 -20.19
N LYS A 298 -10.41 -11.44 -20.32
CA LYS A 298 -10.75 -10.74 -21.56
C LYS A 298 -9.80 -9.58 -21.87
N THR A 299 -9.40 -8.82 -20.84
CA THR A 299 -8.51 -7.66 -21.01
C THR A 299 -7.14 -8.10 -21.53
N LEU A 300 -6.64 -9.24 -21.08
CA LEU A 300 -5.29 -9.75 -21.41
C LEU A 300 -5.32 -10.84 -22.49
N ASP A 301 -6.50 -11.20 -23.04
CA ASP A 301 -6.61 -12.22 -24.09
C ASP A 301 -5.77 -11.87 -25.31
N GLY A 302 -4.93 -12.81 -25.76
CA GLY A 302 -4.06 -12.67 -26.93
C GLY A 302 -2.94 -11.63 -26.78
N PHE A 303 -2.67 -11.14 -25.55
CA PHE A 303 -1.54 -10.24 -25.30
C PHE A 303 -0.22 -11.00 -25.43
N ASP A 304 0.73 -10.42 -26.18
CA ASP A 304 2.10 -10.92 -26.32
C ASP A 304 3.06 -9.79 -25.89
N GLU A 305 3.51 -9.87 -24.66
CA GLU A 305 4.40 -8.91 -24.00
C GLU A 305 5.63 -8.54 -24.83
N LYS A 306 6.29 -9.53 -25.45
CA LYS A 306 7.54 -9.32 -26.20
C LYS A 306 7.38 -8.38 -27.39
N LYS A 307 6.16 -8.19 -27.87
CA LYS A 307 5.84 -7.29 -28.99
C LYS A 307 5.59 -5.84 -28.55
N HIS A 308 5.41 -5.60 -27.25
CA HIS A 308 4.98 -4.30 -26.73
C HIS A 308 6.09 -3.53 -25.99
N LEU A 309 7.25 -4.14 -25.83
CA LEU A 309 8.43 -3.48 -25.27
C LEU A 309 9.23 -2.75 -26.35
N PRO A 310 9.95 -1.68 -26.01
CA PRO A 310 10.95 -1.11 -26.90
C PRO A 310 11.93 -2.18 -27.39
N PRO A 311 12.40 -2.14 -28.66
CA PRO A 311 13.35 -3.11 -29.15
C PRO A 311 14.63 -3.14 -28.30
N ALA A 312 15.05 -4.34 -27.90
CA ALA A 312 16.32 -4.53 -27.22
C ALA A 312 17.49 -4.17 -28.17
N ASP A 313 18.47 -3.45 -27.66
CA ASP A 313 19.67 -3.05 -28.42
C ASP A 313 20.98 -3.65 -27.86
N VAL A 314 20.88 -4.51 -26.85
CA VAL A 314 22.00 -5.29 -26.31
C VAL A 314 21.85 -6.73 -26.75
N GLU A 315 22.86 -7.29 -27.43
CA GLU A 315 22.80 -8.60 -28.07
C GLU A 315 22.88 -9.80 -27.10
N ASN A 316 23.20 -9.59 -25.83
CA ASN A 316 23.43 -10.71 -24.91
C ASN A 316 22.51 -10.60 -23.71
N ALA A 317 21.47 -11.43 -23.70
CA ALA A 317 20.64 -11.67 -22.54
C ALA A 317 21.44 -12.42 -21.46
N GLY A 318 22.33 -11.72 -20.77
CA GLY A 318 22.99 -12.21 -19.55
C GLY A 318 22.02 -12.28 -18.36
N ALA A 319 22.56 -12.48 -17.17
CA ALA A 319 21.78 -12.32 -15.95
C ALA A 319 21.19 -10.88 -15.86
N TRP A 320 19.99 -10.77 -15.37
CA TRP A 320 19.29 -9.49 -15.14
C TRP A 320 20.19 -8.51 -14.40
N LYS A 321 20.44 -7.36 -15.01
CA LYS A 321 21.32 -6.34 -14.47
C LYS A 321 20.57 -5.02 -14.32
N LYS A 322 20.43 -4.55 -13.10
CA LYS A 322 19.79 -3.26 -12.83
C LYS A 322 20.63 -2.12 -13.40
N ASN A 323 19.97 -1.19 -14.10
CA ASN A 323 20.50 0.13 -14.35
C ASN A 323 19.36 1.15 -14.28
N GLU A 324 19.70 2.41 -14.13
CA GLU A 324 18.78 3.52 -13.99
C GLU A 324 19.19 4.69 -14.89
N PHE A 325 18.20 5.32 -15.49
CA PHE A 325 18.37 6.55 -16.25
C PHE A 325 17.34 7.58 -15.77
N GLU A 326 17.79 8.72 -15.27
CA GLU A 326 16.94 9.83 -14.84
C GLU A 326 17.16 11.06 -15.72
N THR A 327 16.07 11.75 -16.06
CA THR A 327 16.12 13.00 -16.80
C THR A 327 14.95 13.91 -16.41
N PRO A 328 15.16 15.23 -16.24
CA PRO A 328 14.06 16.17 -16.14
C PRO A 328 13.26 16.19 -17.45
N LEU A 329 11.95 16.36 -17.38
CA LEU A 329 11.14 16.60 -18.56
C LEU A 329 11.46 17.98 -19.14
N LYS A 330 11.54 18.06 -20.45
CA LYS A 330 11.71 19.33 -21.20
C LYS A 330 10.37 20.02 -21.43
N THR A 331 9.31 19.21 -21.58
CA THR A 331 7.94 19.69 -21.71
C THR A 331 7.48 20.33 -20.43
N VAL A 332 7.09 21.58 -20.49
CA VAL A 332 6.56 22.34 -19.35
C VAL A 332 5.04 22.17 -19.29
N ILE A 333 4.55 21.57 -18.25
CA ILE A 333 3.10 21.46 -17.97
C ILE A 333 2.68 22.65 -17.11
N ALA A 334 1.68 23.41 -17.57
CA ALA A 334 1.15 24.52 -16.80
C ALA A 334 0.58 24.03 -15.45
N LYS A 335 0.84 24.76 -14.38
CA LYS A 335 0.48 24.38 -13.01
C LYS A 335 -1.02 24.05 -12.81
N ASP A 336 -1.88 24.63 -13.62
CA ASP A 336 -3.33 24.45 -13.60
C ASP A 336 -3.84 23.60 -14.75
N PHE A 337 -2.96 22.98 -15.54
CA PHE A 337 -3.30 22.19 -16.73
C PHE A 337 -4.37 21.11 -16.43
N PHE A 338 -4.26 20.44 -15.31
CA PHE A 338 -5.20 19.37 -14.92
C PHE A 338 -6.50 19.88 -14.28
N ARG A 339 -6.62 21.20 -14.03
CA ARG A 339 -7.83 21.75 -13.39
C ARG A 339 -9.01 21.70 -14.34
N GLY A 340 -10.08 20.99 -13.95
CA GLY A 340 -11.31 20.87 -14.71
C GLY A 340 -11.22 19.95 -15.94
N LYS A 341 -10.17 19.15 -16.03
CA LYS A 341 -10.07 18.06 -17.02
C LYS A 341 -10.85 16.84 -16.56
N ASP A 342 -11.34 16.06 -17.52
CA ASP A 342 -12.05 14.79 -17.31
C ASP A 342 -11.07 13.60 -17.23
N PHE A 343 -9.81 13.87 -16.93
CA PHE A 343 -8.75 12.88 -16.71
C PHE A 343 -7.76 13.37 -15.64
N THR A 344 -7.14 12.42 -14.97
CA THR A 344 -6.18 12.71 -13.91
C THR A 344 -4.77 12.91 -14.44
N GLU A 345 -3.91 13.54 -13.62
CA GLU A 345 -2.47 13.65 -13.86
C GLU A 345 -1.82 12.26 -14.08
N ASN A 346 -2.24 11.26 -13.29
CA ASN A 346 -1.77 9.88 -13.43
C ASN A 346 -2.11 9.32 -14.81
N THR A 347 -3.35 9.46 -15.24
CA THR A 347 -3.81 9.00 -16.57
C THR A 347 -3.08 9.69 -17.69
N PHE A 348 -2.83 10.99 -17.57
CA PHE A 348 -2.11 11.76 -18.59
C PHE A 348 -0.70 11.23 -18.82
N PHE A 349 0.09 11.08 -17.77
CA PHE A 349 1.46 10.58 -17.89
C PHE A 349 1.53 9.11 -18.27
N MET A 350 0.61 8.29 -17.78
CA MET A 350 0.50 6.90 -18.21
C MET A 350 0.14 6.81 -19.69
N ALA A 351 -0.78 7.63 -20.17
CA ALA A 351 -1.15 7.71 -21.59
C ALA A 351 0.06 8.05 -22.48
N ALA A 352 0.85 9.05 -22.08
CA ALA A 352 2.07 9.43 -22.79
C ALA A 352 3.08 8.27 -22.84
N THR A 353 3.23 7.56 -21.74
CA THR A 353 4.12 6.41 -21.65
C THR A 353 3.64 5.25 -22.53
N MET A 354 2.34 4.91 -22.48
CA MET A 354 1.74 3.87 -23.33
C MET A 354 1.90 4.19 -24.81
N LEU A 355 1.73 5.46 -25.18
CA LEU A 355 1.90 5.91 -26.55
C LEU A 355 3.37 5.82 -27.00
N ALA A 356 4.30 6.19 -26.12
CA ALA A 356 5.74 6.07 -26.36
C ALA A 356 6.18 4.59 -26.50
N MET A 357 5.60 3.70 -25.69
CA MET A 357 5.81 2.26 -25.79
C MET A 357 5.35 1.73 -27.15
N ALA A 358 4.10 2.02 -27.54
CA ALA A 358 3.52 1.57 -28.81
C ALA A 358 4.34 2.08 -30.00
N LYS A 359 4.72 3.37 -29.99
CA LYS A 359 5.58 3.98 -31.02
C LYS A 359 6.95 3.30 -31.09
N SER A 360 7.60 3.12 -29.95
CA SER A 360 8.94 2.51 -29.90
C SER A 360 8.96 1.06 -30.35
N ALA A 361 7.90 0.31 -30.04
CA ALA A 361 7.72 -1.08 -30.46
C ALA A 361 7.19 -1.23 -31.90
N GLY A 362 6.73 -0.15 -32.53
CA GLY A 362 6.11 -0.20 -33.87
C GLY A 362 4.77 -0.92 -33.90
N VAL A 363 4.00 -0.87 -32.82
CA VAL A 363 2.68 -1.53 -32.68
C VAL A 363 1.58 -0.52 -32.41
N ARG A 364 0.33 -0.94 -32.60
CA ARG A 364 -0.85 -0.10 -32.37
C ARG A 364 -1.63 -0.49 -31.11
N GLU A 365 -0.93 -1.00 -30.15
CA GLU A 365 -1.49 -1.42 -28.88
C GLU A 365 -0.40 -1.26 -27.80
N SER A 366 -0.82 -0.97 -26.59
CA SER A 366 0.08 -0.94 -25.43
C SER A 366 -0.61 -1.56 -24.22
N VAL A 367 0.18 -2.26 -23.43
CA VAL A 367 -0.20 -2.73 -22.09
C VAL A 367 0.87 -2.27 -21.12
N MET A 368 0.44 -1.73 -19.98
CA MET A 368 1.31 -1.39 -18.87
C MET A 368 0.68 -1.85 -17.55
N SER A 369 1.49 -2.23 -16.61
CA SER A 369 1.08 -2.50 -15.24
C SER A 369 1.12 -1.19 -14.43
N TRP A 370 -0.04 -0.66 -14.08
CA TRP A 370 -0.11 0.50 -13.21
C TRP A 370 0.06 0.09 -11.76
N VAL A 371 1.09 0.63 -11.10
CA VAL A 371 1.33 0.41 -9.68
C VAL A 371 0.43 1.35 -8.87
N HIS A 372 -0.63 0.78 -8.29
CA HIS A 372 -1.57 1.48 -7.43
C HIS A 372 -1.34 1.12 -5.96
N ASN A 373 -1.35 2.09 -5.04
CA ASN A 373 -1.00 1.89 -3.63
C ASN A 373 -1.99 1.03 -2.82
N GLY A 374 -3.15 0.66 -3.38
CA GLY A 374 -4.14 -0.22 -2.78
C GLY A 374 -4.90 0.31 -1.57
N ARG A 375 -4.66 1.55 -1.13
CA ARG A 375 -5.23 2.14 0.08
C ARG A 375 -6.45 2.99 -0.23
N MET A 376 -7.62 2.39 -0.21
CA MET A 376 -8.88 2.99 -0.66
C MET A 376 -9.59 3.80 0.44
N ASN A 377 -9.40 3.46 1.71
CA ASN A 377 -10.10 4.10 2.84
C ASN A 377 -9.15 4.60 3.93
N ALA A 378 -9.68 5.27 4.95
CA ALA A 378 -8.90 5.89 6.02
C ALA A 378 -8.17 4.87 6.91
N SER A 379 -8.71 3.68 7.12
CA SER A 379 -8.06 2.61 7.87
C SER A 379 -6.87 2.05 7.11
N GLU A 380 -7.06 1.74 5.83
CA GLU A 380 -6.02 1.21 4.94
C GLU A 380 -4.87 2.19 4.75
N ARG A 381 -5.13 3.52 4.76
CA ARG A 381 -4.07 4.55 4.69
C ARG A 381 -3.11 4.55 5.88
N ARG A 382 -3.44 3.86 6.96
CA ARG A 382 -2.59 3.69 8.16
C ARG A 382 -2.03 2.27 8.28
N LEU A 383 -2.40 1.37 7.37
CA LEU A 383 -2.00 -0.02 7.42
C LEU A 383 -0.55 -0.17 6.94
N MET A 384 0.31 -0.64 7.83
CA MET A 384 1.68 -1.02 7.54
C MET A 384 1.67 -2.43 6.94
N GLY A 385 1.96 -2.54 5.65
CA GLY A 385 1.93 -3.82 4.96
C GLY A 385 2.02 -3.65 3.45
N LEU A 386 2.05 -4.74 2.72
CA LEU A 386 1.98 -4.76 1.26
C LEU A 386 0.53 -4.59 0.83
N MET A 387 0.18 -3.40 0.36
CA MET A 387 -1.17 -3.05 -0.10
C MET A 387 -1.21 -2.79 -1.61
N LEU A 388 -0.07 -2.54 -2.23
CA LEU A 388 -0.02 -2.23 -3.65
C LEU A 388 -0.70 -3.30 -4.50
N ASN A 389 -1.20 -2.88 -5.65
CA ASN A 389 -1.67 -3.74 -6.72
C ASN A 389 -1.00 -3.30 -8.02
N GLN A 390 -0.66 -4.27 -8.85
CA GLN A 390 -0.25 -4.03 -10.23
C GLN A 390 -1.47 -4.27 -11.11
N ILE A 391 -2.01 -3.20 -11.67
CA ILE A 391 -3.26 -3.22 -12.42
C ILE A 391 -2.94 -3.15 -13.92
N PRO A 392 -3.21 -4.21 -14.70
CA PRO A 392 -2.96 -4.19 -16.14
C PRO A 392 -3.90 -3.21 -16.84
N ILE A 393 -3.33 -2.28 -17.59
CA ILE A 393 -4.08 -1.33 -18.41
C ILE A 393 -3.71 -1.56 -19.87
N ARG A 394 -4.68 -1.96 -20.69
CA ARG A 394 -4.53 -2.23 -22.13
C ARG A 394 -5.29 -1.21 -22.96
N TRP A 395 -4.65 -0.71 -24.01
CA TRP A 395 -5.26 0.21 -24.96
C TRP A 395 -4.81 -0.07 -26.39
N GLY A 396 -5.81 -0.19 -27.32
CA GLY A 396 -5.58 -0.26 -28.75
C GLY A 396 -5.77 1.13 -29.39
N PHE A 397 -4.86 1.50 -30.27
CA PHE A 397 -4.87 2.81 -30.95
C PHE A 397 -5.54 2.68 -32.33
N GLU A 398 -6.70 3.28 -32.48
CA GLU A 398 -7.46 3.35 -33.72
C GLU A 398 -7.12 4.60 -34.53
N ASP A 399 -7.33 4.56 -35.86
CA ASP A 399 -7.16 5.73 -36.71
C ASP A 399 -8.22 6.81 -36.43
N GLY A 400 -7.82 8.07 -36.49
CA GLY A 400 -8.68 9.21 -36.22
C GLY A 400 -8.98 9.44 -34.73
N LEU A 401 -8.31 8.72 -33.82
CA LEU A 401 -8.40 8.95 -32.38
C LEU A 401 -7.70 10.26 -32.02
N THR A 402 -8.40 11.19 -31.35
CA THR A 402 -7.78 12.41 -30.82
C THR A 402 -7.17 12.16 -29.44
N ALA A 403 -6.18 12.98 -29.05
CA ALA A 403 -5.54 12.92 -27.74
C ALA A 403 -6.55 13.05 -26.60
N GLY A 404 -7.51 13.96 -26.69
CA GLY A 404 -8.57 14.12 -25.68
C GLY A 404 -9.49 12.90 -25.58
N ALA A 405 -9.86 12.29 -26.71
CA ALA A 405 -10.66 11.06 -26.71
C ALA A 405 -9.90 9.89 -26.09
N PHE A 406 -8.61 9.76 -26.38
CA PHE A 406 -7.73 8.77 -25.77
C PHE A 406 -7.64 8.95 -24.24
N LEU A 407 -7.32 10.16 -23.77
CA LEU A 407 -7.19 10.45 -22.34
C LEU A 407 -8.46 10.15 -21.55
N ARG A 408 -9.63 10.58 -22.04
CA ARG A 408 -10.92 10.26 -21.41
C ARG A 408 -11.25 8.77 -21.44
N GLY A 409 -10.97 8.12 -22.56
CA GLY A 409 -11.18 6.67 -22.70
C GLY A 409 -10.28 5.87 -21.78
N LEU A 410 -9.02 6.28 -21.63
CA LEU A 410 -8.07 5.63 -20.71
C LEU A 410 -8.46 5.84 -19.23
N GLU A 411 -8.91 7.07 -18.86
CA GLU A 411 -9.45 7.33 -17.52
C GLU A 411 -10.63 6.40 -17.20
N ALA A 412 -11.56 6.25 -18.14
CA ALA A 412 -12.69 5.34 -17.99
C ALA A 412 -12.25 3.86 -17.87
N ARG A 413 -11.24 3.45 -18.64
CA ARG A 413 -10.66 2.10 -18.57
C ARG A 413 -9.99 1.83 -17.21
N ILE A 414 -9.27 2.81 -16.68
CA ILE A 414 -8.67 2.72 -15.34
C ILE A 414 -9.78 2.59 -14.29
N ALA A 415 -10.80 3.44 -14.34
CA ALA A 415 -11.94 3.39 -13.41
C ALA A 415 -12.69 2.05 -13.47
N GLU A 416 -12.87 1.49 -14.67
CA GLU A 416 -13.46 0.16 -14.85
C GLU A 416 -12.61 -0.93 -14.18
N GLY A 417 -11.29 -0.95 -14.44
CA GLY A 417 -10.36 -1.92 -13.85
C GLY A 417 -10.31 -1.85 -12.32
N MET A 418 -10.45 -0.64 -11.75
CA MET A 418 -10.50 -0.46 -10.29
C MET A 418 -11.67 -1.16 -9.62
N ASN A 419 -12.80 -1.37 -10.33
CA ASN A 419 -13.93 -2.14 -9.78
C ASN A 419 -13.57 -3.62 -9.57
N TYR A 420 -12.58 -4.13 -10.30
CA TYR A 420 -12.18 -5.54 -10.31
C TYR A 420 -10.80 -5.78 -9.68
N VAL A 421 -10.26 -4.81 -8.92
CA VAL A 421 -8.93 -4.91 -8.31
C VAL A 421 -8.79 -6.09 -7.33
N LYS A 422 -9.89 -6.53 -6.70
CA LYS A 422 -9.88 -7.70 -5.80
C LYS A 422 -9.77 -9.03 -6.52
N SER A 423 -10.02 -9.04 -7.82
CA SER A 423 -9.97 -10.24 -8.68
C SER A 423 -8.66 -10.32 -9.49
N LEU A 424 -7.61 -9.58 -9.08
CA LEU A 424 -6.29 -9.64 -9.71
C LEU A 424 -5.55 -10.96 -9.46
N ASP A 425 -6.05 -11.80 -8.56
CA ASP A 425 -5.50 -13.13 -8.31
C ASP A 425 -5.43 -13.98 -9.59
N VAL A 426 -6.40 -13.85 -10.50
CA VAL A 426 -6.39 -14.54 -11.79
C VAL A 426 -5.22 -14.12 -12.67
N VAL A 427 -4.81 -12.86 -12.60
CA VAL A 427 -3.66 -12.34 -13.36
C VAL A 427 -2.39 -13.05 -12.94
N TYR A 428 -2.15 -13.17 -11.64
CA TYR A 428 -0.97 -13.84 -11.09
C TYR A 428 -1.04 -15.36 -11.20
N ASN A 429 -2.19 -15.96 -10.89
CA ASN A 429 -2.32 -17.42 -10.85
C ASN A 429 -2.31 -18.07 -12.25
N GLU A 430 -2.72 -17.37 -13.29
CA GLU A 430 -2.78 -17.88 -14.66
C GLU A 430 -1.58 -17.43 -15.52
N GLY A 431 -0.57 -16.79 -14.90
CA GLY A 431 0.62 -16.31 -15.60
C GLY A 431 0.31 -15.20 -16.62
N LEU A 432 -0.70 -14.39 -16.33
CA LEU A 432 -1.06 -13.21 -17.13
C LEU A 432 -0.26 -11.97 -16.70
N GLU A 433 0.61 -12.12 -15.69
CA GLU A 433 1.41 -11.05 -15.07
C GLU A 433 2.69 -10.71 -15.83
N ASP A 434 3.07 -11.45 -16.85
CA ASP A 434 4.26 -11.16 -17.68
C ASP A 434 4.18 -9.77 -18.36
N LEU A 435 3.78 -8.79 -17.57
CA LEU A 435 3.73 -7.37 -17.91
C LEU A 435 5.09 -6.76 -17.62
N CYS A 436 5.95 -6.79 -18.59
CA CYS A 436 7.35 -6.39 -18.47
C CYS A 436 7.59 -4.90 -18.25
N ALA A 437 6.56 -4.06 -18.35
CA ALA A 437 6.64 -2.64 -18.12
C ALA A 437 5.67 -2.21 -17.03
N THR A 438 6.18 -1.54 -16.01
CA THR A 438 5.36 -0.91 -14.98
C THR A 438 5.32 0.60 -15.13
N PHE A 439 4.28 1.23 -14.60
CA PHE A 439 4.12 2.67 -14.52
C PHE A 439 3.74 3.11 -13.12
N ILE A 440 4.42 4.12 -12.61
CA ILE A 440 4.09 4.76 -11.34
C ILE A 440 4.24 6.29 -11.43
N LEU A 441 3.29 7.04 -10.87
CA LEU A 441 3.41 8.47 -10.65
C LEU A 441 3.70 8.73 -9.16
N GLN A 442 4.90 9.21 -8.86
CA GLN A 442 5.30 9.63 -7.52
C GLN A 442 5.03 11.12 -7.33
N LYS A 443 4.30 11.49 -6.27
CA LYS A 443 3.95 12.88 -5.98
C LYS A 443 4.70 13.41 -4.77
N GLY A 444 5.06 14.70 -4.83
CA GLY A 444 5.71 15.39 -3.72
C GLY A 444 7.18 14.99 -3.53
N VAL A 445 7.83 14.56 -4.60
CA VAL A 445 9.24 14.21 -4.58
C VAL A 445 10.08 15.48 -4.39
N THR A 446 10.98 15.46 -3.41
CA THR A 446 11.87 16.58 -3.09
C THR A 446 13.26 16.44 -3.74
N GLY A 447 13.37 15.63 -4.81
CA GLY A 447 14.62 15.29 -5.51
C GLY A 447 15.46 14.26 -4.73
N ARG A 448 16.45 13.66 -5.38
CA ARG A 448 17.35 12.63 -4.79
C ARG A 448 18.08 13.07 -3.51
N ARG A 449 18.25 14.37 -3.30
CA ARG A 449 18.88 14.97 -2.11
C ARG A 449 17.88 15.72 -1.23
N GLY A 450 16.58 15.55 -1.50
CA GLY A 450 15.54 16.20 -0.74
C GLY A 450 15.54 15.73 0.70
N GLY A 451 15.63 16.70 1.62
CA GLY A 451 15.60 16.43 3.05
C GLY A 451 14.24 15.85 3.46
N ALA A 452 14.25 14.71 4.11
CA ALA A 452 13.14 14.27 4.94
C ALA A 452 13.24 14.98 6.30
N ARG A 453 12.14 15.07 7.03
CA ARG A 453 12.21 15.42 8.46
C ARG A 453 12.21 14.12 9.25
N LEU A 454 13.21 13.98 10.10
CA LEU A 454 13.29 12.84 11.01
C LEU A 454 13.98 13.28 12.32
N GLY A 455 13.36 12.96 13.43
CA GLY A 455 13.83 13.43 14.73
C GLY A 455 13.57 14.92 14.97
N GLY A 456 12.59 15.51 14.27
CA GLY A 456 12.27 16.93 14.35
C GLY A 456 13.22 17.84 13.58
N ALA A 457 14.26 17.30 12.92
CA ALA A 457 15.27 18.00 12.16
C ALA A 457 15.31 17.54 10.68
N GLU A 458 16.13 18.17 9.86
CA GLU A 458 16.38 17.71 8.49
C GLU A 458 17.21 16.42 8.51
N ALA A 459 16.86 15.51 7.62
CA ALA A 459 17.57 14.25 7.42
C ALA A 459 17.79 14.03 5.93
N PHE A 460 18.86 13.38 5.54
CA PHE A 460 19.28 13.23 4.15
C PHE A 460 19.48 11.76 3.79
N TYR A 461 18.98 11.36 2.64
CA TYR A 461 19.30 10.03 2.11
C TYR A 461 20.77 9.96 1.72
N GLU A 462 21.45 8.94 2.21
CA GLU A 462 22.82 8.61 1.84
C GLU A 462 22.81 7.63 0.68
N GLU A 463 23.67 7.89 -0.29
CA GLU A 463 23.87 6.98 -1.41
C GLU A 463 24.50 5.67 -0.93
N MET A 464 23.91 4.57 -1.32
CA MET A 464 24.44 3.24 -1.06
C MET A 464 25.08 2.69 -2.32
N PRO A 465 26.29 2.12 -2.22
CA PRO A 465 26.95 1.55 -3.38
C PRO A 465 26.15 0.35 -3.93
N ASP A 466 26.10 0.23 -5.25
CA ASP A 466 25.68 -1.02 -5.88
C ASP A 466 26.62 -2.15 -5.49
N ASN A 467 26.08 -3.34 -5.39
CA ASN A 467 26.84 -4.54 -5.06
C ASN A 467 26.52 -5.67 -6.06
N GLU A 468 27.19 -6.80 -5.90
CA GLU A 468 27.05 -7.95 -6.79
C GLU A 468 25.64 -8.59 -6.80
N TRP A 469 24.79 -8.24 -5.82
CA TRP A 469 23.42 -8.75 -5.70
C TRP A 469 22.37 -7.84 -6.33
N SER A 470 22.77 -6.68 -6.86
CA SER A 470 21.83 -5.74 -7.49
C SER A 470 21.29 -6.31 -8.80
N ALA A 471 19.98 -6.47 -8.89
CA ALA A 471 19.26 -6.95 -10.07
C ALA A 471 18.06 -6.08 -10.40
N ALA A 472 17.67 -6.03 -11.69
CA ALA A 472 16.44 -5.37 -12.11
C ALA A 472 15.22 -6.19 -11.63
N GLU A 473 14.20 -5.50 -11.19
CA GLU A 473 12.93 -6.10 -10.77
C GLU A 473 12.10 -6.50 -11.99
N ASN A 474 11.92 -5.56 -12.90
CA ASN A 474 11.19 -5.72 -14.15
C ASN A 474 12.10 -5.41 -15.35
N THR A 475 11.62 -5.70 -16.55
CA THR A 475 12.33 -5.35 -17.79
C THR A 475 12.45 -3.85 -17.96
N LEU A 476 11.38 -3.12 -17.60
CA LEU A 476 11.30 -1.66 -17.67
C LEU A 476 10.29 -1.12 -16.67
N ASP A 477 10.75 -0.32 -15.73
CA ASP A 477 9.90 0.46 -14.84
C ASP A 477 9.97 1.93 -15.24
N VAL A 478 8.81 2.54 -15.44
CA VAL A 478 8.65 3.94 -15.80
C VAL A 478 8.08 4.70 -14.62
N GLU A 479 8.89 5.53 -14.00
CA GLU A 479 8.50 6.35 -12.87
C GLU A 479 8.48 7.83 -13.26
N LEU A 480 7.33 8.48 -13.10
CA LEU A 480 7.17 9.92 -13.23
C LEU A 480 7.20 10.56 -11.83
N ASN A 481 8.15 11.45 -11.62
CA ASN A 481 8.29 12.20 -10.38
C ASN A 481 7.72 13.60 -10.53
N ALA A 482 6.62 13.88 -9.82
CA ALA A 482 6.04 15.21 -9.69
C ALA A 482 6.70 15.92 -8.49
N HIS A 483 7.57 16.90 -8.77
CA HIS A 483 8.32 17.61 -7.75
C HIS A 483 7.48 18.69 -7.05
N THR A 484 7.89 19.04 -5.84
CA THR A 484 7.21 20.06 -5.04
C THR A 484 7.25 21.46 -5.63
N ASP A 485 8.20 21.74 -6.52
CA ASP A 485 8.31 23.00 -7.26
C ASP A 485 7.44 23.07 -8.52
N GLY A 486 6.74 21.97 -8.86
CA GLY A 486 5.86 21.85 -10.01
C GLY A 486 6.57 21.37 -11.27
N THR A 487 7.83 20.97 -11.19
CA THR A 487 8.54 20.31 -12.29
C THR A 487 8.35 18.79 -12.25
N TYR A 488 8.75 18.13 -13.33
CA TYR A 488 8.67 16.67 -13.45
C TYR A 488 10.00 16.10 -13.90
N SER A 489 10.31 14.88 -13.42
CA SER A 489 11.38 14.07 -13.98
C SER A 489 10.88 12.66 -14.30
N LEU A 490 11.53 12.05 -15.29
CA LEU A 490 11.31 10.67 -15.70
C LEU A 490 12.47 9.83 -15.20
N VAL A 491 12.18 8.77 -14.48
CA VAL A 491 13.14 7.75 -14.06
C VAL A 491 12.78 6.44 -14.74
N LEU A 492 13.74 5.85 -15.41
CA LEU A 492 13.66 4.54 -16.05
C LEU A 492 14.55 3.58 -15.28
N ASN A 493 13.97 2.61 -14.58
CA ASN A 493 14.69 1.46 -14.04
C ASN A 493 14.55 0.31 -15.06
N TYR A 494 15.64 -0.27 -15.48
CA TYR A 494 15.61 -1.22 -16.59
C TYR A 494 16.66 -2.32 -16.49
N ASP A 495 16.42 -3.39 -17.25
CA ASP A 495 17.37 -4.48 -17.40
C ASP A 495 18.46 -4.11 -18.42
N ALA A 496 19.66 -3.79 -17.92
CA ALA A 496 20.82 -3.44 -18.74
C ALA A 496 21.40 -4.62 -19.53
N SER A 497 20.89 -5.85 -19.35
CA SER A 497 21.20 -6.95 -20.25
C SER A 497 20.41 -6.91 -21.56
N ARG A 498 19.39 -6.04 -21.64
CA ARG A 498 18.52 -5.83 -22.81
C ARG A 498 18.66 -4.45 -23.43
N TYR A 499 18.90 -3.44 -22.61
CA TYR A 499 18.90 -2.05 -23.04
C TYR A 499 20.18 -1.31 -22.68
N SER A 500 20.70 -0.56 -23.63
CA SER A 500 21.76 0.40 -23.37
C SER A 500 21.20 1.69 -22.77
N VAL A 501 22.05 2.48 -22.12
CA VAL A 501 21.71 3.83 -21.64
C VAL A 501 21.21 4.72 -22.79
N ASP A 502 21.77 4.56 -24.00
CA ASP A 502 21.38 5.35 -25.17
C ASP A 502 19.98 4.96 -25.68
N ALA A 503 19.60 3.66 -25.62
CA ALA A 503 18.24 3.24 -25.91
C ALA A 503 17.24 3.87 -24.93
N MET A 504 17.55 3.85 -23.64
CA MET A 504 16.70 4.44 -22.61
C MET A 504 16.62 5.97 -22.72
N ARG A 505 17.70 6.63 -23.10
CA ARG A 505 17.68 8.07 -23.40
C ARG A 505 16.75 8.40 -24.58
N ARG A 506 16.78 7.62 -25.66
CA ARG A 506 15.86 7.79 -26.80
C ARG A 506 14.40 7.53 -26.37
N PHE A 507 14.17 6.47 -25.60
CA PHE A 507 12.84 6.18 -25.09
C PHE A 507 12.30 7.31 -24.20
N ALA A 508 13.13 7.84 -23.28
CA ALA A 508 12.77 8.99 -22.44
C ALA A 508 12.43 10.25 -23.27
N GLN A 509 13.16 10.49 -24.36
CA GLN A 509 12.83 11.57 -25.28
C GLN A 509 11.49 11.35 -25.96
N THR A 510 11.19 10.12 -26.39
CA THR A 510 9.88 9.77 -26.96
C THR A 510 8.75 9.97 -25.96
N VAL A 511 8.95 9.61 -24.68
CA VAL A 511 7.96 9.87 -23.62
C VAL A 511 7.70 11.37 -23.48
N ASP A 512 8.76 12.20 -23.42
CA ASP A 512 8.65 13.66 -23.30
C ASP A 512 7.93 14.29 -24.52
N GLU A 513 8.23 13.80 -25.74
CA GLU A 513 7.52 14.20 -26.97
C GLU A 513 6.02 13.85 -26.90
N MET A 514 5.67 12.66 -26.41
CA MET A 514 4.28 12.25 -26.26
C MET A 514 3.56 13.07 -25.19
N ILE A 515 4.22 13.41 -24.09
CA ILE A 515 3.71 14.35 -23.09
C ILE A 515 3.36 15.68 -23.75
N GLY A 516 4.28 16.24 -24.54
CA GLY A 516 4.03 17.49 -25.29
C GLY A 516 2.86 17.39 -26.26
N ALA A 517 2.77 16.29 -27.00
CA ALA A 517 1.70 16.07 -27.98
C ALA A 517 0.32 15.95 -27.32
N LEU A 518 0.23 15.32 -26.15
CA LEU A 518 -1.05 15.12 -25.43
C LEU A 518 -1.56 16.40 -24.74
N THR A 519 -0.78 17.47 -24.67
CA THR A 519 -1.28 18.76 -24.17
C THR A 519 -2.32 19.40 -25.10
N ASP A 520 -2.31 19.05 -26.39
CA ASP A 520 -3.31 19.44 -27.39
C ASP A 520 -4.33 18.31 -27.56
N GLU A 521 -5.50 18.46 -26.91
CA GLU A 521 -6.57 17.44 -26.92
C GLU A 521 -7.16 17.17 -28.32
N GLU A 522 -7.04 18.09 -29.26
CA GLU A 522 -7.51 17.92 -30.64
C GLU A 522 -6.48 17.22 -31.54
N ARG A 523 -5.29 16.96 -31.02
CA ARG A 523 -4.21 16.30 -31.76
C ARG A 523 -4.62 14.92 -32.24
N ASP A 524 -4.48 14.63 -33.54
CA ASP A 524 -4.69 13.28 -34.10
C ASP A 524 -3.55 12.35 -33.68
N MET A 525 -3.88 11.27 -33.00
CA MET A 525 -2.94 10.26 -32.50
C MET A 525 -2.37 9.39 -33.62
N THR A 526 -3.07 9.27 -34.77
CA THR A 526 -2.61 8.48 -35.91
C THR A 526 -1.25 8.95 -36.43
N GLU A 527 -1.01 10.27 -36.43
CA GLU A 527 0.26 10.86 -36.89
C GLU A 527 1.40 10.58 -35.91
N LEU A 528 1.13 10.46 -34.62
CA LEU A 528 2.14 10.22 -33.60
C LEU A 528 2.68 8.78 -33.61
N LEU A 529 1.87 7.83 -34.09
CA LEU A 529 2.24 6.41 -34.22
C LEU A 529 2.86 6.04 -35.56
N LYS A 530 2.88 6.96 -36.52
CA LYS A 530 3.64 6.76 -37.76
C LYS A 530 5.14 6.78 -37.42
N ALA A 531 5.87 5.78 -37.93
CA ALA A 531 7.31 5.58 -37.68
C ALA A 531 8.15 6.74 -38.23
#